data_e66a729e1cf6d29f9cd144b56e8aa915
#
_entry.id   e66a729e1cf6d29f9cd144b56e8aa915
#
_cell.length_a   1.000
_cell.length_b   1.000
_cell.length_c   1.000
_cell.angle_alpha   90.00
_cell.angle_beta   90.00
_cell.angle_gamma   90.00
#
_symmetry.space_group_name_H-M   'P 1'
#
loop_
_entity.id
_entity.type
_entity.pdbx_description
1 polymer ?
#
loop_
_entity_poly.entity_id
_entity_poly.type
_entity_poly.pdbx_seq_one_letter_code
_entity_poly.pdbx_strand_id
1 'polypeptide(L)'
;LQLAVERNDTKKAGELERVAVILARENLERAADGTTWWAETREESQQHAVKVSGDLRDAVRESIEIIGNDVLDRRRDQNLSLDGVDGNELAHQSLRYLYRILFLLFAEASPELAILPTGAPEYVEGYGLDRLRDQILNPPVTDKARRGTHLYDSLQLLFTQVNDGHEPHEVA
;
A
#
# COMPACT_ATOMS: atom_id res chain seq x y z
N LEU A 1 15.94 -20.19 -20.92
CA LEU A 1 15.57 -21.58 -20.63
C LEU A 1 16.36 -22.13 -19.44
N GLN A 2 17.69 -21.98 -19.42
CA GLN A 2 18.56 -22.49 -18.36
C GLN A 2 18.19 -21.88 -16.98
N LEU A 3 17.94 -20.58 -16.90
CA LEU A 3 17.49 -19.91 -15.68
C LEU A 3 16.11 -20.37 -15.21
N ALA A 4 15.20 -20.72 -16.13
CA ALA A 4 13.88 -21.25 -15.80
C ALA A 4 13.97 -22.66 -15.21
N VAL A 5 14.92 -23.49 -15.66
CA VAL A 5 15.19 -24.80 -15.10
C VAL A 5 15.75 -24.72 -13.67
N GLU A 6 16.68 -23.78 -13.42
CA GLU A 6 17.31 -23.57 -12.13
C GLU A 6 16.33 -23.03 -11.07
N ARG A 7 15.29 -22.30 -11.49
CA ARG A 7 14.28 -21.72 -10.61
C ARG A 7 12.98 -22.52 -10.52
N ASN A 8 12.97 -23.74 -11.04
CA ASN A 8 11.75 -24.55 -11.03
C ASN A 8 11.36 -24.96 -9.61
N ASP A 9 10.23 -24.41 -9.13
CA ASP A 9 9.67 -24.72 -7.80
C ASP A 9 8.66 -25.86 -7.93
N THR A 10 8.93 -26.97 -7.24
CA THR A 10 8.05 -28.16 -7.23
C THR A 10 6.73 -27.95 -6.51
N LYS A 11 6.55 -26.88 -5.73
CA LYS A 11 5.32 -26.59 -4.96
C LYS A 11 4.31 -25.71 -5.72
N LYS A 12 4.77 -25.01 -6.74
CA LYS A 12 3.93 -24.18 -7.63
C LYS A 12 4.32 -24.50 -9.06
N ALA A 13 3.43 -24.18 -10.02
CA ALA A 13 3.81 -24.28 -11.43
C ALA A 13 5.13 -23.53 -11.65
N GLY A 14 6.21 -24.27 -11.87
CA GLY A 14 7.56 -23.74 -11.98
C GLY A 14 7.71 -22.86 -13.23
N GLU A 15 8.80 -22.10 -13.31
CA GLU A 15 9.05 -21.22 -14.47
C GLU A 15 9.11 -22.01 -15.77
N LEU A 16 9.64 -23.23 -15.73
CA LEU A 16 9.70 -24.12 -16.90
C LEU A 16 8.30 -24.53 -17.38
N GLU A 17 7.41 -24.88 -16.47
CA GLU A 17 6.02 -25.22 -16.79
C GLU A 17 5.26 -24.02 -17.37
N ARG A 18 5.48 -22.83 -16.81
CA ARG A 18 4.92 -21.58 -17.34
C ARG A 18 5.42 -21.31 -18.75
N VAL A 19 6.71 -21.47 -19.00
CA VAL A 19 7.29 -21.31 -20.35
C VAL A 19 6.72 -22.37 -21.29
N ALA A 20 6.56 -23.61 -20.86
CA ALA A 20 5.96 -24.68 -21.66
C ALA A 20 4.51 -24.38 -22.06
N VAL A 21 3.70 -23.89 -21.10
CA VAL A 21 2.32 -23.46 -21.40
C VAL A 21 2.32 -22.27 -22.37
N ILE A 22 3.17 -21.29 -22.14
CA ILE A 22 3.28 -20.09 -22.98
C ILE A 22 3.62 -20.44 -24.42
N LEU A 23 4.50 -21.41 -24.63
CA LEU A 23 4.99 -21.83 -25.94
C LEU A 23 4.27 -23.07 -26.49
N ALA A 24 3.23 -23.53 -25.81
CA ALA A 24 2.44 -24.66 -26.27
C ALA A 24 1.81 -24.35 -27.64
N ARG A 25 1.80 -25.36 -28.50
CA ARG A 25 1.32 -25.24 -29.88
C ARG A 25 -0.11 -24.70 -29.94
N GLU A 26 -0.97 -25.19 -29.04
CA GLU A 26 -2.38 -24.81 -28.91
C GLU A 26 -2.56 -23.32 -28.66
N ASN A 27 -1.61 -22.70 -27.95
CA ASN A 27 -1.65 -21.28 -27.59
C ASN A 27 -1.07 -20.38 -28.70
N LEU A 28 -0.34 -20.99 -29.65
CA LEU A 28 0.25 -20.31 -30.81
C LEU A 28 -0.62 -20.43 -32.07
N GLU A 29 -1.47 -21.45 -32.12
CA GLU A 29 -2.39 -21.66 -33.27
C GLU A 29 -3.56 -20.67 -33.19
N ARG A 30 -4.06 -20.28 -34.36
CA ARG A 30 -5.24 -19.43 -34.46
C ARG A 30 -6.51 -20.25 -34.22
N ALA A 31 -7.38 -19.73 -33.38
CA ALA A 31 -8.73 -20.25 -33.20
C ALA A 31 -9.58 -20.08 -34.47
N ALA A 32 -10.77 -20.66 -34.48
CA ALA A 32 -11.71 -20.61 -35.62
C ALA A 32 -12.16 -19.19 -35.99
N ASP A 33 -12.13 -18.27 -35.02
CA ASP A 33 -12.42 -16.83 -35.18
C ASP A 33 -11.21 -16.00 -35.63
N GLY A 34 -10.04 -16.63 -35.78
CA GLY A 34 -8.79 -15.99 -36.20
C GLY A 34 -7.97 -15.37 -35.08
N THR A 35 -8.45 -15.45 -33.83
CA THR A 35 -7.71 -14.98 -32.64
C THR A 35 -6.66 -16.00 -32.20
N THR A 36 -5.75 -15.59 -31.34
CA THR A 36 -4.80 -16.47 -30.67
C THR A 36 -4.97 -16.29 -29.17
N TRP A 37 -4.70 -17.33 -28.38
CA TRP A 37 -4.69 -17.24 -26.92
C TRP A 37 -3.85 -16.04 -26.43
N TRP A 38 -2.76 -15.75 -27.08
CA TRP A 38 -1.91 -14.60 -26.78
C TRP A 38 -2.61 -13.25 -26.97
N ALA A 39 -3.39 -13.12 -28.03
CA ALA A 39 -4.13 -11.90 -28.32
C ALA A 39 -5.22 -11.68 -27.25
N GLU A 40 -5.94 -12.73 -26.89
CA GLU A 40 -6.96 -12.70 -25.86
C GLU A 40 -6.36 -12.39 -24.48
N THR A 41 -5.31 -13.13 -24.06
CA THR A 41 -4.66 -12.90 -22.77
C THR A 41 -4.07 -11.49 -22.66
N ARG A 42 -3.53 -10.96 -23.77
CA ARG A 42 -3.05 -9.58 -23.81
C ARG A 42 -4.19 -8.59 -23.63
N GLU A 43 -5.30 -8.78 -24.31
CA GLU A 43 -6.49 -7.93 -24.20
C GLU A 43 -7.05 -7.95 -22.78
N GLU A 44 -7.23 -9.13 -22.20
CA GLU A 44 -7.66 -9.32 -20.81
C GLU A 44 -6.69 -8.63 -19.82
N SER A 45 -5.39 -8.78 -20.03
CA SER A 45 -4.37 -8.13 -19.20
C SER A 45 -4.44 -6.60 -19.29
N GLN A 46 -4.67 -6.05 -20.48
CA GLN A 46 -4.85 -4.61 -20.65
C GLN A 46 -6.13 -4.11 -19.98
N GLN A 47 -7.24 -4.80 -20.16
CA GLN A 47 -8.51 -4.47 -19.51
C GLN A 47 -8.39 -4.55 -17.98
N HIS A 48 -7.72 -5.58 -17.46
CA HIS A 48 -7.45 -5.70 -16.03
C HIS A 48 -6.61 -4.53 -15.51
N ALA A 49 -5.54 -4.17 -16.20
CA ALA A 49 -4.69 -3.04 -15.82
C ALA A 49 -5.44 -1.70 -15.79
N VAL A 50 -6.33 -1.47 -16.77
CA VAL A 50 -7.17 -0.26 -16.81
C VAL A 50 -8.15 -0.25 -15.64
N LYS A 51 -8.79 -1.40 -15.35
CA LYS A 51 -9.72 -1.53 -14.22
C LYS A 51 -9.02 -1.28 -12.88
N VAL A 52 -7.87 -1.94 -12.64
CA VAL A 52 -7.08 -1.74 -11.40
C VAL A 52 -6.68 -0.27 -11.23
N SER A 53 -6.31 0.41 -12.33
CA SER A 53 -5.97 1.84 -12.27
C SER A 53 -7.17 2.71 -11.95
N GLY A 54 -8.37 2.34 -12.41
CA GLY A 54 -9.63 2.98 -12.07
C GLY A 54 -9.97 2.81 -10.59
N ASP A 55 -10.00 1.57 -10.14
CA ASP A 55 -10.30 1.21 -8.75
C ASP A 55 -9.32 1.89 -7.78
N LEU A 56 -8.02 1.96 -8.13
CA LEU A 56 -7.02 2.66 -7.33
C LEU A 56 -7.29 4.17 -7.24
N ARG A 57 -7.67 4.79 -8.35
CA ARG A 57 -8.02 6.23 -8.37
C ARG A 57 -9.21 6.52 -7.46
N ASP A 58 -10.23 5.68 -7.52
CA ASP A 58 -11.44 5.85 -6.71
C ASP A 58 -11.12 5.63 -5.23
N ALA A 59 -10.31 4.61 -4.89
CA ALA A 59 -9.84 4.38 -3.52
C ALA A 59 -9.00 5.55 -2.96
N VAL A 60 -8.13 6.14 -3.77
CA VAL A 60 -7.35 7.33 -3.39
C VAL A 60 -8.28 8.52 -3.15
N ARG A 61 -9.27 8.74 -4.01
CA ARG A 61 -10.25 9.82 -3.84
C ARG A 61 -11.05 9.66 -2.55
N GLU A 62 -11.58 8.47 -2.32
CA GLU A 62 -12.33 8.15 -1.09
C GLU A 62 -11.46 8.35 0.15
N SER A 63 -10.20 7.92 0.12
CA SER A 63 -9.25 8.11 1.22
C SER A 63 -9.00 9.59 1.54
N ILE A 64 -8.88 10.44 0.50
CA ILE A 64 -8.73 11.89 0.67
C ILE A 64 -9.98 12.48 1.33
N GLU A 65 -11.17 12.07 0.89
CA GLU A 65 -12.44 12.52 1.44
C GLU A 65 -12.60 12.10 2.91
N ILE A 66 -12.22 10.87 3.28
CA ILE A 66 -12.24 10.38 4.66
C ILE A 66 -11.31 11.22 5.54
N ILE A 67 -10.06 11.43 5.12
CA ILE A 67 -9.08 12.23 5.89
C ILE A 67 -9.57 13.68 6.03
N GLY A 68 -10.00 14.29 4.93
CA GLY A 68 -10.49 15.67 4.93
C GLY A 68 -11.71 15.86 5.84
N ASN A 69 -12.66 14.95 5.79
CA ASN A 69 -13.86 15.00 6.64
C ASN A 69 -13.51 14.79 8.12
N ASP A 70 -12.60 13.86 8.46
CA ASP A 70 -12.16 13.68 9.84
C ASP A 70 -11.50 14.96 10.41
N VAL A 71 -10.70 15.65 9.61
CA VAL A 71 -10.12 16.95 10.00
C VAL A 71 -11.20 17.99 10.28
N LEU A 72 -12.22 18.10 9.43
CA LEU A 72 -13.31 19.06 9.60
C LEU A 72 -14.16 18.71 10.85
N ASP A 73 -14.44 17.44 11.07
CA ASP A 73 -15.21 17.00 12.23
C ASP A 73 -14.45 17.24 13.55
N ARG A 74 -13.15 16.96 13.58
CA ARG A 74 -12.29 17.28 14.74
C ARG A 74 -12.23 18.78 15.03
N ARG A 75 -12.19 19.61 13.98
CA ARG A 75 -12.27 21.08 14.16
C ARG A 75 -13.59 21.50 14.79
N ARG A 76 -14.72 20.91 14.34
CA ARG A 76 -16.06 21.16 14.94
C ARG A 76 -16.10 20.73 16.41
N ASP A 77 -15.59 19.54 16.72
CA ASP A 77 -15.55 19.00 18.09
C ASP A 77 -14.73 19.90 19.03
N GLN A 78 -13.72 20.58 18.49
CA GLN A 78 -12.86 21.52 19.23
C GLN A 78 -13.42 22.97 19.22
N ASN A 79 -14.61 23.20 18.68
CA ASN A 79 -15.22 24.51 18.50
C ASN A 79 -14.34 25.51 17.69
N LEU A 80 -13.53 24.99 16.77
CA LEU A 80 -12.74 25.80 15.87
C LEU A 80 -13.58 26.21 14.65
N SER A 81 -13.45 27.47 14.21
CA SER A 81 -14.14 27.92 13.00
C SER A 81 -13.72 27.12 11.77
N LEU A 82 -14.69 26.85 10.90
CA LEU A 82 -14.45 26.32 9.56
C LEU A 82 -14.31 27.44 8.54
N ASP A 83 -14.57 28.70 8.93
CA ASP A 83 -14.38 29.84 8.05
C ASP A 83 -12.90 29.97 7.64
N GLY A 84 -12.67 30.13 6.34
CA GLY A 84 -11.32 30.22 5.79
C GLY A 84 -10.58 28.89 5.59
N VAL A 85 -11.25 27.74 5.82
CA VAL A 85 -10.68 26.45 5.40
C VAL A 85 -10.78 26.34 3.89
N ASP A 86 -9.62 26.36 3.23
CA ASP A 86 -9.56 26.11 1.79
C ASP A 86 -9.64 24.60 1.52
N GLY A 87 -10.73 24.17 0.85
CA GLY A 87 -10.97 22.77 0.52
C GLY A 87 -9.91 22.19 -0.42
N ASN A 88 -9.34 22.98 -1.32
CA ASN A 88 -8.26 22.51 -2.20
C ASN A 88 -6.97 22.27 -1.42
N GLU A 89 -6.61 23.19 -0.53
CA GLU A 89 -5.44 23.01 0.32
C GLU A 89 -5.62 21.80 1.25
N LEU A 90 -6.81 21.63 1.85
CA LEU A 90 -7.12 20.47 2.67
C LEU A 90 -7.00 19.16 1.87
N ALA A 91 -7.51 19.12 0.65
CA ALA A 91 -7.37 17.97 -0.23
C ALA A 91 -5.90 17.67 -0.58
N HIS A 92 -5.10 18.70 -0.87
CA HIS A 92 -3.67 18.53 -1.11
C HIS A 92 -2.92 18.02 0.12
N GLN A 93 -3.23 18.51 1.30
CA GLN A 93 -2.62 18.03 2.55
C GLN A 93 -3.02 16.57 2.84
N SER A 94 -4.29 16.24 2.65
CA SER A 94 -4.80 14.87 2.79
C SER A 94 -4.12 13.91 1.82
N LEU A 95 -3.97 14.31 0.56
CA LEU A 95 -3.25 13.53 -0.45
C LEU A 95 -1.78 13.33 -0.07
N ARG A 96 -1.11 14.39 0.39
CA ARG A 96 0.29 14.33 0.84
C ARG A 96 0.46 13.39 2.03
N TYR A 97 -0.48 13.40 2.96
CA TYR A 97 -0.51 12.50 4.10
C TYR A 97 -0.72 11.04 3.67
N LEU A 98 -1.68 10.80 2.78
CA LEU A 98 -1.95 9.48 2.21
C LEU A 98 -0.70 8.91 1.49
N TYR A 99 -0.02 9.72 0.68
CA TYR A 99 1.20 9.26 -0.01
C TYR A 99 2.32 8.87 0.95
N ARG A 100 2.48 9.55 2.08
CA ARG A 100 3.45 9.15 3.10
C ARG A 100 3.14 7.79 3.67
N ILE A 101 1.86 7.51 3.96
CA ILE A 101 1.42 6.20 4.45
C ILE A 101 1.68 5.12 3.39
N LEU A 102 1.25 5.36 2.14
CA LEU A 102 1.45 4.41 1.05
C LEU A 102 2.92 4.12 0.78
N PHE A 103 3.78 5.14 0.88
CA PHE A 103 5.23 4.96 0.77
C PHE A 103 5.79 4.05 1.87
N LEU A 104 5.38 4.24 3.11
CA LEU A 104 5.82 3.39 4.22
C LEU A 104 5.31 1.95 4.07
N LEU A 105 4.04 1.77 3.68
CA LEU A 105 3.48 0.44 3.42
C LEU A 105 4.24 -0.28 2.30
N PHE A 106 4.60 0.45 1.24
CA PHE A 106 5.41 -0.09 0.15
C PHE A 106 6.82 -0.46 0.63
N ALA A 107 7.45 0.40 1.44
CA ALA A 107 8.79 0.17 1.97
C ALA A 107 8.83 -1.04 2.91
N GLU A 108 7.81 -1.27 3.74
CA GLU A 108 7.69 -2.47 4.57
C GLU A 108 7.44 -3.74 3.74
N ALA A 109 6.63 -3.63 2.68
CA ALA A 109 6.34 -4.75 1.78
C ALA A 109 7.54 -5.14 0.89
N SER A 110 8.56 -4.30 0.82
CA SER A 110 9.75 -4.44 -0.05
C SER A 110 11.06 -4.36 0.75
N PRO A 111 11.33 -5.34 1.66
CA PRO A 111 12.53 -5.32 2.50
C PRO A 111 13.84 -5.27 1.73
N GLU A 112 13.84 -5.78 0.49
CA GLU A 112 14.99 -5.76 -0.43
C GLU A 112 15.46 -4.34 -0.80
N LEU A 113 14.59 -3.33 -0.65
CA LEU A 113 14.95 -1.92 -0.88
C LEU A 113 15.74 -1.31 0.29
N ALA A 114 15.77 -1.98 1.44
CA ALA A 114 16.48 -1.53 2.65
C ALA A 114 16.17 -0.06 3.06
N ILE A 115 14.93 0.39 2.81
CA ILE A 115 14.47 1.74 3.16
C ILE A 115 14.14 1.81 4.65
N LEU A 116 13.50 0.77 5.19
CA LEU A 116 13.13 0.64 6.59
C LEU A 116 13.84 -0.56 7.22
N PRO A 117 14.20 -0.51 8.50
CA PRO A 117 14.91 -1.59 9.19
C PRO A 117 13.93 -2.71 9.61
N THR A 118 13.23 -3.29 8.64
CA THR A 118 12.20 -4.32 8.84
C THR A 118 12.74 -5.61 9.47
N GLY A 119 14.06 -5.78 9.53
CA GLY A 119 14.72 -6.90 10.22
C GLY A 119 15.06 -6.60 11.68
N ALA A 120 14.90 -5.35 12.16
CA ALA A 120 15.20 -4.98 13.53
C ALA A 120 13.97 -5.14 14.43
N PRO A 121 14.07 -5.92 15.55
CA PRO A 121 12.94 -6.13 16.46
C PRO A 121 12.37 -4.82 17.02
N GLU A 122 13.21 -3.85 17.31
CA GLU A 122 12.83 -2.54 17.81
C GLU A 122 11.91 -1.80 16.84
N TYR A 123 12.18 -1.92 15.54
CA TYR A 123 11.30 -1.35 14.52
C TYR A 123 9.97 -2.10 14.45
N VAL A 124 10.01 -3.43 14.35
CA VAL A 124 8.80 -4.26 14.16
C VAL A 124 7.85 -4.10 15.34
N GLU A 125 8.37 -4.15 16.57
CA GLU A 125 7.57 -4.09 17.79
C GLU A 125 7.18 -2.65 18.20
N GLY A 126 8.06 -1.68 17.90
CA GLY A 126 7.88 -0.29 18.34
C GLY A 126 7.22 0.62 17.32
N TYR A 127 7.59 0.53 16.05
CA TYR A 127 7.29 1.54 15.03
C TYR A 127 6.59 0.97 13.79
N GLY A 128 6.65 -0.34 13.55
CA GLY A 128 6.13 -0.98 12.35
C GLY A 128 4.65 -0.71 12.11
N LEU A 129 4.27 -0.59 10.84
CA LEU A 129 2.89 -0.32 10.43
C LEU A 129 1.96 -1.51 10.72
N ASP A 130 2.47 -2.74 10.73
CA ASP A 130 1.68 -3.91 11.12
C ASP A 130 1.13 -3.77 12.54
N ARG A 131 1.91 -3.22 13.49
CA ARG A 131 1.44 -2.92 14.84
C ARG A 131 0.30 -1.90 14.83
N LEU A 132 0.39 -0.86 14.01
CA LEU A 132 -0.69 0.13 13.87
C LEU A 132 -1.92 -0.49 13.22
N ARG A 133 -1.74 -1.36 12.25
CA ARG A 133 -2.82 -2.13 11.62
C ARG A 133 -3.56 -3.00 12.63
N ASP A 134 -2.85 -3.69 13.51
CA ASP A 134 -3.46 -4.50 14.57
C ASP A 134 -4.31 -3.64 15.51
N GLN A 135 -3.87 -2.42 15.83
CA GLN A 135 -4.66 -1.48 16.63
C GLN A 135 -5.93 -0.99 15.91
N ILE A 136 -5.88 -0.86 14.57
CA ILE A 136 -7.04 -0.50 13.76
C ILE A 136 -8.03 -1.66 13.70
N LEU A 137 -7.56 -2.88 13.54
CA LEU A 137 -8.41 -4.08 13.50
C LEU A 137 -9.04 -4.41 14.85
N ASN A 138 -8.37 -4.03 15.95
CA ASN A 138 -8.84 -4.20 17.32
C ASN A 138 -9.01 -2.82 18.00
N PRO A 139 -10.03 -2.03 17.59
CA PRO A 139 -10.15 -0.67 18.05
C PRO A 139 -10.45 -0.61 19.55
N PRO A 140 -10.00 0.45 20.25
CA PRO A 140 -10.29 0.66 21.65
C PRO A 140 -11.79 0.65 21.94
N VAL A 141 -12.18 0.12 23.09
CA VAL A 141 -13.59 -0.04 23.48
C VAL A 141 -14.26 1.30 23.80
N THR A 142 -13.51 2.29 24.29
CA THR A 142 -14.08 3.57 24.71
C THR A 142 -14.10 4.60 23.58
N ASP A 143 -15.18 5.40 23.51
CA ASP A 143 -15.30 6.47 22.51
C ASP A 143 -14.18 7.51 22.63
N LYS A 144 -13.74 7.81 23.85
CA LYS A 144 -12.62 8.72 24.09
C LYS A 144 -11.33 8.20 23.46
N ALA A 145 -11.06 6.90 23.58
CA ALA A 145 -9.87 6.30 22.99
C ALA A 145 -9.97 6.19 21.47
N ARG A 146 -11.16 5.93 20.92
CA ARG A 146 -11.40 5.91 19.45
C ARG A 146 -11.18 7.28 18.81
N ARG A 147 -11.52 8.36 19.52
CA ARG A 147 -11.30 9.75 19.08
C ARG A 147 -9.91 10.28 19.42
N GLY A 148 -9.06 9.45 20.04
CA GLY A 148 -7.70 9.81 20.39
C GLY A 148 -6.81 10.02 19.15
N THR A 149 -5.66 10.65 19.36
CA THR A 149 -4.68 10.97 18.30
C THR A 149 -3.54 9.96 18.22
N HIS A 150 -3.55 8.91 19.03
CA HIS A 150 -2.43 7.98 19.19
C HIS A 150 -1.91 7.35 17.89
N LEU A 151 -2.82 7.01 16.94
CA LEU A 151 -2.41 6.50 15.63
C LEU A 151 -1.72 7.57 14.79
N TYR A 152 -2.26 8.78 14.81
CA TYR A 152 -1.68 9.93 14.14
C TYR A 152 -0.30 10.27 14.73
N ASP A 153 -0.20 10.32 16.06
CA ASP A 153 1.05 10.63 16.75
C ASP A 153 2.13 9.57 16.46
N SER A 154 1.74 8.28 16.42
CA SER A 154 2.64 7.19 16.05
C SER A 154 3.14 7.31 14.61
N LEU A 155 2.27 7.65 13.65
CA LEU A 155 2.66 7.90 12.27
C LEU A 155 3.53 9.14 12.13
N GLN A 156 3.24 10.22 12.86
CA GLN A 156 4.09 11.43 12.84
C GLN A 156 5.50 11.14 13.38
N LEU A 157 5.61 10.34 14.45
CA LEU A 157 6.90 9.92 14.97
C LEU A 157 7.67 9.13 13.92
N LEU A 158 7.03 8.17 13.25
CA LEU A 158 7.66 7.38 12.19
C LEU A 158 8.08 8.27 11.00
N PHE A 159 7.23 9.21 10.57
CA PHE A 159 7.57 10.16 9.51
C PHE A 159 8.79 11.02 9.88
N THR A 160 8.89 11.45 11.13
CA THR A 160 10.04 12.22 11.62
C THR A 160 11.31 11.39 11.59
N GLN A 161 11.26 10.15 12.07
CA GLN A 161 12.40 9.23 12.06
C GLN A 161 12.88 8.92 10.63
N VAL A 162 11.95 8.73 9.69
CA VAL A 162 12.30 8.50 8.28
C VAL A 162 12.92 9.74 7.64
N ASN A 163 12.45 10.94 8.00
CA ASN A 163 12.96 12.20 7.46
C ASN A 163 14.32 12.60 8.04
N ASP A 164 14.48 12.49 9.33
CA ASP A 164 15.64 13.01 10.07
C ASP A 164 16.72 11.93 10.30
N GLY A 165 16.39 10.68 10.04
CA GLY A 165 17.18 9.53 10.42
C GLY A 165 16.93 9.13 11.87
N HIS A 166 17.29 7.90 12.21
CA HIS A 166 17.25 7.37 13.56
C HIS A 166 18.59 6.73 13.90
N GLU A 167 19.29 7.29 14.87
CA GLU A 167 20.46 6.66 15.47
C GLU A 167 19.97 5.90 16.71
N PRO A 168 20.02 4.55 16.71
CA PRO A 168 19.71 3.79 17.91
C PRO A 168 20.73 4.17 18.99
N HIS A 169 20.25 4.52 20.17
CA HIS A 169 21.14 4.69 21.31
C HIS A 169 21.87 3.37 21.54
N GLU A 170 23.20 3.40 21.45
CA GLU A 170 24.01 2.28 21.90
C GLU A 170 23.64 2.02 23.36
N VAL A 171 23.00 0.88 23.62
CA VAL A 171 22.81 0.39 24.97
C VAL A 171 24.19 -0.05 25.44
N ALA A 172 24.80 0.75 26.30
CA ALA A 172 26.09 0.46 26.93
C ALA A 172 25.99 -0.77 27.83
#